data_9af0401cf08cd3358209a49dc1ed403f
#
_entry.id   9af0401cf08cd3358209a49dc1ed403f
#
_cell.length_a   1.000
_cell.length_b   1.000
_cell.length_c   1.000
_cell.angle_alpha   90.00
_cell.angle_beta   90.00
_cell.angle_gamma   90.00
#
_symmetry.space_group_name_H-M   'P 1'
#
loop_
_entity.id
_entity.type
_entity.pdbx_description
1 polymer ?
#
loop_
_entity_poly.entity_id
_entity_poly.type
_entity_poly.pdbx_seq_one_letter_code
_entity_poly.pdbx_strand_id
1 'polypeptide(L)'
;MTESKKLGELASTSICGNDISSSVLYVSALAIGFAGQYAWITLLIVALVLYTFRKIYGEVVGALPLNGGAYNALLNTTSKSMASMAACLTLLSYMATAVISANEAMHYLHHLIPSLPIIMATIVILGIFALLTVSGIT
;
A
#
# COMPACT_ATOMS: atom_id res chain seq x y z
N MET A 1 4.88 -30.92 2.29
CA MET A 1 5.33 -29.52 2.12
C MET A 1 4.98 -29.13 0.70
N THR A 2 3.89 -28.43 0.51
CA THR A 2 3.51 -27.89 -0.81
C THR A 2 4.48 -26.77 -1.15
N GLU A 3 5.31 -26.95 -2.17
CA GLU A 3 6.11 -25.87 -2.73
C GLU A 3 5.18 -24.72 -3.10
N SER A 4 5.30 -23.61 -2.41
CA SER A 4 4.57 -22.39 -2.79
C SER A 4 5.10 -21.95 -4.16
N LYS A 5 4.25 -22.05 -5.16
CA LYS A 5 4.56 -21.64 -6.53
C LYS A 5 4.97 -20.17 -6.50
N LYS A 6 6.25 -19.90 -6.74
CA LYS A 6 6.76 -18.51 -6.77
C LYS A 6 6.08 -17.76 -7.90
N LEU A 7 5.59 -16.58 -7.60
CA LEU A 7 5.04 -15.66 -8.61
C LEU A 7 6.14 -15.31 -9.63
N GLY A 8 5.78 -15.33 -10.90
CA GLY A 8 6.67 -14.86 -11.96
C GLY A 8 6.94 -13.36 -11.85
N GLU A 9 8.03 -12.90 -12.43
CA GLU A 9 8.47 -11.50 -12.39
C GLU A 9 7.38 -10.53 -12.89
N LEU A 10 6.69 -10.88 -13.96
CA LEU A 10 5.61 -10.07 -14.54
C LEU A 10 4.42 -9.92 -13.59
N ALA A 11 4.00 -11.01 -12.94
CA ALA A 11 2.89 -10.98 -12.00
C ALA A 11 3.26 -10.17 -10.73
N SER A 12 4.47 -10.35 -10.21
CA SER A 12 4.97 -9.57 -9.07
C SER A 12 5.06 -8.08 -9.40
N THR A 13 5.56 -7.73 -10.57
CA THR A 13 5.65 -6.33 -11.04
C THR A 13 4.27 -5.71 -11.24
N SER A 14 3.30 -6.48 -11.74
CA SER A 14 1.92 -6.00 -11.93
C SER A 14 1.24 -5.70 -10.59
N ILE A 15 1.42 -6.54 -9.58
CA ILE A 15 0.87 -6.32 -8.24
C ILE A 15 1.47 -5.06 -7.61
N CYS A 16 2.80 -4.95 -7.60
CA CYS A 16 3.49 -3.77 -7.05
C CYS A 16 3.16 -2.49 -7.84
N GLY A 17 3.09 -2.57 -9.17
CA GLY A 17 2.75 -1.44 -10.02
C GLY A 17 1.34 -0.93 -9.81
N ASN A 18 0.39 -1.82 -9.57
CA ASN A 18 -0.99 -1.44 -9.27
C ASN A 18 -1.10 -0.69 -7.94
N ASP A 19 -0.40 -1.15 -6.90
CA ASP A 19 -0.35 -0.50 -5.59
C ASP A 19 0.26 0.91 -5.68
N ILE A 20 1.37 1.05 -6.41
CA ILE A 20 2.02 2.35 -6.63
C ILE A 20 1.09 3.29 -7.41
N SER A 21 0.44 2.81 -8.46
CA SER A 21 -0.44 3.63 -9.29
C SER A 21 -1.66 4.14 -8.53
N SER A 22 -2.29 3.28 -7.72
CA SER A 22 -3.41 3.68 -6.88
C SER A 22 -2.99 4.71 -5.83
N SER A 23 -1.83 4.52 -5.21
CA SER A 23 -1.27 5.45 -4.22
C SER A 23 -1.00 6.83 -4.83
N VAL A 24 -0.45 6.90 -6.03
CA VAL A 24 -0.22 8.17 -6.73
C VAL A 24 -1.54 8.91 -6.98
N LEU A 25 -2.60 8.18 -7.37
CA LEU A 25 -3.90 8.80 -7.67
C LEU A 25 -4.51 9.44 -6.43
N TYR A 26 -4.64 8.71 -5.30
CA TYR A 26 -5.30 9.30 -4.12
C TYR A 26 -4.41 10.31 -3.38
N VAL A 27 -3.08 10.11 -3.33
CA VAL A 27 -2.17 11.07 -2.71
C VAL A 27 -2.15 12.39 -3.49
N SER A 28 -2.21 12.34 -4.82
CA SER A 28 -2.28 13.55 -5.65
C SER A 28 -3.56 14.32 -5.40
N ALA A 29 -4.71 13.64 -5.32
CA ALA A 29 -6.00 14.28 -5.02
C ALA A 29 -5.99 14.96 -3.64
N LEU A 30 -5.49 14.27 -2.61
CA LEU A 30 -5.36 14.82 -1.27
C LEU A 30 -4.38 16.02 -1.23
N ALA A 31 -3.23 15.89 -1.88
CA ALA A 31 -2.24 16.97 -1.94
C ALA A 31 -2.82 18.24 -2.59
N ILE A 32 -3.58 18.10 -3.67
CA ILE A 32 -4.26 19.24 -4.31
C ILE A 32 -5.33 19.82 -3.39
N GLY A 33 -6.09 18.98 -2.69
CA GLY A 33 -7.13 19.43 -1.75
C GLY A 33 -6.59 20.27 -0.59
N PHE A 34 -5.41 19.90 -0.05
CA PHE A 34 -4.81 20.60 1.10
C PHE A 34 -3.82 21.72 0.72
N ALA A 35 -2.99 21.50 -0.29
CA ALA A 35 -1.92 22.43 -0.68
C ALA A 35 -2.26 23.29 -1.90
N GLY A 36 -3.38 23.04 -2.58
CA GLY A 36 -3.83 23.78 -3.74
C GLY A 36 -2.73 23.88 -4.82
N GLN A 37 -2.40 25.09 -5.23
CA GLN A 37 -1.37 25.34 -6.25
C GLN A 37 0.06 24.90 -5.86
N TYR A 38 0.33 24.67 -4.57
CA TYR A 38 1.64 24.20 -4.07
C TYR A 38 1.74 22.66 -3.99
N ALA A 39 0.71 21.93 -4.39
CA ALA A 39 0.68 20.47 -4.35
C ALA A 39 1.85 19.82 -5.10
N TRP A 40 2.30 20.41 -6.19
CA TRP A 40 3.44 19.92 -6.96
C TRP A 40 4.76 19.96 -6.17
N ILE A 41 4.97 20.94 -5.28
CA ILE A 41 6.15 21.02 -4.42
C ILE A 41 6.12 19.90 -3.39
N THR A 42 4.97 19.67 -2.74
CA THR A 42 4.82 18.59 -1.75
C THR A 42 5.03 17.23 -2.38
N LEU A 43 4.48 16.98 -3.56
CA LEU A 43 4.66 15.73 -4.30
C LEU A 43 6.11 15.54 -4.75
N LEU A 44 6.80 16.60 -5.15
CA LEU A 44 8.22 16.55 -5.52
C LEU A 44 9.09 16.17 -4.32
N ILE A 45 8.82 16.74 -3.14
CA ILE A 45 9.53 16.39 -1.90
C ILE A 45 9.32 14.92 -1.56
N VAL A 46 8.09 14.43 -1.62
CA VAL A 46 7.77 13.02 -1.39
C VAL A 46 8.49 12.11 -2.39
N ALA A 47 8.49 12.46 -3.67
CA ALA A 47 9.19 11.70 -4.70
C ALA A 47 10.70 11.64 -4.44
N LEU A 48 11.30 12.74 -3.99
CA LEU A 48 12.72 12.79 -3.64
C LEU A 48 13.05 11.89 -2.44
N VAL A 49 12.20 11.92 -1.41
CA VAL A 49 12.32 11.02 -0.25
C VAL A 49 12.22 9.56 -0.69
N LEU A 50 11.22 9.19 -1.49
CA LEU A 50 11.07 7.83 -2.00
C LEU A 50 12.26 7.39 -2.86
N TYR A 51 12.81 8.30 -3.65
CA TYR A 51 14.00 8.02 -4.46
C TYR A 51 15.23 7.69 -3.60
N THR A 52 15.42 8.40 -2.47
CA THR A 52 16.51 8.08 -1.54
C THR A 52 16.32 6.73 -0.87
N PHE A 53 15.07 6.40 -0.47
CA PHE A 53 14.74 5.11 0.14
C PHE A 53 14.88 3.92 -0.82
N ARG A 54 14.74 4.12 -2.13
CA ARG A 54 14.88 3.06 -3.14
C ARG A 54 16.20 2.29 -3.01
N LYS A 55 17.32 2.99 -2.80
CA LYS A 55 18.62 2.34 -2.64
C LYS A 55 18.69 1.50 -1.36
N ILE A 56 18.20 2.06 -0.25
CA ILE A 56 18.17 1.37 1.04
C ILE A 56 17.34 0.09 0.96
N TYR A 57 16.15 0.15 0.36
CA TYR A 57 15.31 -1.03 0.17
C TYR A 57 15.98 -2.08 -0.73
N GLY A 58 16.64 -1.66 -1.80
CA GLY A 58 17.37 -2.58 -2.69
C GLY A 58 18.50 -3.32 -1.97
N GLU A 59 19.26 -2.64 -1.14
CA GLU A 59 20.35 -3.24 -0.33
C GLU A 59 19.78 -4.19 0.73
N VAL A 60 18.72 -3.79 1.45
CA VAL A 60 18.08 -4.62 2.48
C VAL A 60 17.50 -5.90 1.89
N VAL A 61 16.80 -5.81 0.77
CA VAL A 61 16.21 -6.99 0.10
C VAL A 61 17.30 -7.91 -0.46
N GLY A 62 18.38 -7.34 -0.98
CA GLY A 62 19.53 -8.11 -1.47
C GLY A 62 20.29 -8.82 -0.35
N ALA A 63 20.43 -8.18 0.81
CA ALA A 63 21.15 -8.74 1.96
C ALA A 63 20.31 -9.76 2.75
N LEU A 64 19.00 -9.57 2.82
CA LEU A 64 18.07 -10.39 3.61
C LEU A 64 16.88 -10.83 2.73
N PRO A 65 17.05 -11.84 1.85
CA PRO A 65 15.98 -12.34 1.00
C PRO A 65 14.98 -13.21 1.80
N LEU A 66 14.45 -12.69 2.90
CA LEU A 66 13.52 -13.35 3.80
C LEU A 66 12.09 -12.89 3.55
N ASN A 67 11.14 -13.80 3.58
CA ASN A 67 9.73 -13.46 3.60
C ASN A 67 9.38 -12.79 4.93
N GLY A 68 8.59 -11.70 4.89
CA GLY A 68 8.16 -10.97 6.09
C GLY A 68 8.55 -9.48 6.10
N GLY A 69 9.10 -8.98 5.01
CA GLY A 69 9.33 -7.54 4.77
C GLY A 69 10.16 -6.85 5.86
N ALA A 70 9.76 -5.63 6.20
CA ALA A 70 10.47 -4.77 7.17
C ALA A 70 10.58 -5.39 8.57
N TYR A 71 9.61 -6.20 9.00
CA TYR A 71 9.66 -6.88 10.31
C TYR A 71 10.89 -7.78 10.44
N ASN A 72 11.11 -8.67 9.47
CA ASN A 72 12.24 -9.58 9.51
C ASN A 72 13.60 -8.86 9.37
N ALA A 73 13.66 -7.81 8.56
CA ALA A 73 14.84 -6.97 8.47
C ALA A 73 15.16 -6.33 9.84
N LEU A 74 14.17 -5.74 10.50
CA LEU A 74 14.33 -5.13 11.82
C LEU A 74 14.61 -6.15 12.92
N LEU A 75 14.02 -7.35 12.85
CA LEU A 75 14.27 -8.41 13.84
C LEU A 75 15.73 -8.87 13.81
N ASN A 76 16.37 -8.85 12.65
CA ASN A 76 17.78 -9.24 12.49
C ASN A 76 18.76 -8.11 12.78
N THR A 77 18.32 -6.85 12.76
CA THR A 77 19.19 -5.67 12.93
C THR A 77 18.97 -4.93 14.23
N THR A 78 17.83 -5.14 14.90
CA THR A 78 17.43 -4.41 16.11
C THR A 78 16.90 -5.35 17.22
N SER A 79 16.32 -4.77 18.28
CA SER A 79 15.68 -5.53 19.34
C SER A 79 14.29 -6.04 18.92
N LYS A 80 13.84 -7.14 19.55
CA LYS A 80 12.50 -7.71 19.34
C LYS A 80 11.38 -6.70 19.60
N SER A 81 11.54 -5.85 20.61
CA SER A 81 10.55 -4.83 20.94
C SER A 81 10.39 -3.79 19.81
N MET A 82 11.49 -3.31 19.27
CA MET A 82 11.47 -2.37 18.12
C MET A 82 10.87 -3.01 16.88
N ALA A 83 11.25 -4.24 16.58
CA ALA A 83 10.69 -4.99 15.46
C ALA A 83 9.17 -5.20 15.60
N SER A 84 8.69 -5.54 16.81
CA SER A 84 7.25 -5.72 17.08
C SER A 84 6.48 -4.40 16.95
N MET A 85 7.03 -3.31 17.45
CA MET A 85 6.41 -1.97 17.31
C MET A 85 6.31 -1.59 15.84
N ALA A 86 7.38 -1.77 15.07
CA ALA A 86 7.37 -1.51 13.64
C ALA A 86 6.36 -2.39 12.88
N ALA A 87 6.22 -3.67 13.27
CA ALA A 87 5.22 -4.55 12.68
C ALA A 87 3.80 -4.06 12.94
N CYS A 88 3.48 -3.65 14.17
CA CYS A 88 2.17 -3.09 14.50
C CYS A 88 1.88 -1.81 13.70
N LEU A 89 2.84 -0.90 13.59
CA LEU A 89 2.69 0.32 12.81
C LEU A 89 2.50 0.02 11.31
N THR A 90 3.21 -0.97 10.78
CA THR A 90 3.07 -1.42 9.40
C THR A 90 1.68 -1.99 9.13
N LEU A 91 1.14 -2.83 10.03
CA LEU A 91 -0.21 -3.36 9.93
C LEU A 91 -1.27 -2.25 9.95
N LEU A 92 -1.13 -1.30 10.88
CA LEU A 92 -2.03 -0.13 10.93
C LEU A 92 -1.96 0.70 9.64
N SER A 93 -0.76 0.88 9.08
CA SER A 93 -0.57 1.57 7.80
C SER A 93 -1.26 0.84 6.65
N TYR A 94 -1.16 -0.48 6.58
CA TYR A 94 -1.85 -1.28 5.54
C TYR A 94 -3.37 -1.19 5.67
N MET A 95 -3.90 -1.25 6.89
CA MET A 95 -5.34 -1.06 7.12
C MET A 95 -5.81 0.32 6.69
N ALA A 96 -5.08 1.37 7.06
CA ALA A 96 -5.39 2.75 6.66
C ALA A 96 -5.35 2.90 5.12
N THR A 97 -4.32 2.36 4.48
CA THR A 97 -4.17 2.40 3.01
C THR A 97 -5.34 1.69 2.31
N ALA A 98 -5.76 0.53 2.80
CA ALA A 98 -6.89 -0.20 2.23
C ALA A 98 -8.19 0.62 2.30
N VAL A 99 -8.46 1.24 3.46
CA VAL A 99 -9.65 2.06 3.66
C VAL A 99 -9.62 3.31 2.78
N ILE A 100 -8.48 4.03 2.74
CA ILE A 100 -8.33 5.23 1.92
C ILE A 100 -8.49 4.89 0.44
N SER A 101 -7.81 3.87 -0.06
CA SER A 101 -7.90 3.45 -1.47
C SER A 101 -9.33 3.07 -1.86
N ALA A 102 -10.04 2.31 -1.01
CA ALA A 102 -11.42 1.94 -1.27
C ALA A 102 -12.36 3.14 -1.26
N ASN A 103 -12.19 4.06 -0.31
CA ASN A 103 -13.00 5.28 -0.22
C ASN A 103 -12.78 6.18 -1.45
N GLU A 104 -11.54 6.42 -1.84
CA GLU A 104 -11.24 7.23 -3.03
C GLU A 104 -11.78 6.60 -4.31
N ALA A 105 -11.67 5.28 -4.46
CA ALA A 105 -12.26 4.58 -5.59
C ALA A 105 -13.78 4.80 -5.66
N MET A 106 -14.48 4.81 -4.51
CA MET A 106 -15.92 5.07 -4.45
C MET A 106 -16.25 6.55 -4.72
N HIS A 107 -15.38 7.49 -4.35
CA HIS A 107 -15.53 8.89 -4.75
C HIS A 107 -15.45 9.06 -6.28
N TYR A 108 -14.46 8.43 -6.95
CA TYR A 108 -14.40 8.45 -8.41
C TYR A 108 -15.64 7.82 -9.06
N LEU A 109 -16.12 6.72 -8.51
CA LEU A 109 -17.32 6.05 -9.03
C LEU A 109 -18.58 6.91 -8.82
N HIS A 110 -18.69 7.62 -7.71
CA HIS A 110 -19.78 8.55 -7.42
C HIS A 110 -19.88 9.68 -8.44
N HIS A 111 -18.75 10.16 -8.99
CA HIS A 111 -18.77 11.14 -10.08
C HIS A 111 -19.42 10.60 -11.36
N LEU A 112 -19.36 9.28 -11.60
CA LEU A 112 -20.02 8.63 -12.73
C LEU A 112 -21.48 8.27 -12.41
N ILE A 113 -21.75 7.88 -11.17
CA ILE A 113 -23.06 7.44 -10.69
C ILE A 113 -23.42 8.25 -9.43
N PRO A 114 -24.02 9.44 -9.56
CA PRO A 114 -24.32 10.33 -8.41
C PRO A 114 -25.26 9.73 -7.36
N SER A 115 -26.00 8.69 -7.69
CA SER A 115 -26.90 8.01 -6.75
C SER A 115 -26.19 7.03 -5.82
N LEU A 116 -24.90 6.79 -6.00
CA LEU A 116 -24.15 5.81 -5.21
C LEU A 116 -23.83 6.33 -3.80
N PRO A 117 -24.25 5.65 -2.72
CA PRO A 117 -23.88 6.04 -1.36
C PRO A 117 -22.43 5.63 -1.09
N ILE A 118 -21.50 6.57 -1.05
CA ILE A 118 -20.05 6.35 -0.97
C ILE A 118 -19.67 5.45 0.20
N ILE A 119 -20.16 5.77 1.41
CA ILE A 119 -19.81 5.03 2.64
C ILE A 119 -20.23 3.56 2.55
N MET A 120 -21.48 3.30 2.13
CA MET A 120 -21.99 1.94 2.01
C MET A 120 -21.24 1.16 0.93
N ALA A 121 -20.95 1.78 -0.21
CA ALA A 121 -20.18 1.18 -1.29
C ALA A 121 -18.74 0.86 -0.86
N THR A 122 -18.09 1.74 -0.08
CA THR A 122 -16.77 1.50 0.50
C THR A 122 -16.78 0.29 1.43
N ILE A 123 -17.77 0.18 2.33
CA ILE A 123 -17.89 -0.96 3.25
C ILE A 123 -18.11 -2.27 2.48
N VAL A 124 -18.98 -2.24 1.47
CA VAL A 124 -19.27 -3.42 0.65
C VAL A 124 -18.02 -3.91 -0.09
N ILE A 125 -17.29 -3.00 -0.74
CA ILE A 125 -16.08 -3.40 -1.48
C ILE A 125 -14.99 -3.93 -0.55
N LEU A 126 -14.77 -3.31 0.61
CA LEU A 126 -13.84 -3.82 1.61
C LEU A 126 -14.26 -5.19 2.13
N GLY A 127 -15.54 -5.41 2.36
CA GLY A 127 -16.08 -6.71 2.77
C GLY A 127 -15.86 -7.79 1.71
N ILE A 128 -16.09 -7.47 0.44
CA ILE A 128 -15.83 -8.40 -0.68
C ILE A 128 -14.36 -8.78 -0.71
N PHE A 129 -13.44 -7.81 -0.66
CA PHE A 129 -12.01 -8.09 -0.67
C PHE A 129 -11.55 -8.87 0.56
N ALA A 130 -12.10 -8.59 1.74
CA ALA A 130 -11.82 -9.36 2.95
C ALA A 130 -12.27 -10.82 2.79
N LEU A 131 -13.45 -11.07 2.28
CA LEU A 131 -13.95 -12.43 2.01
C LEU A 131 -13.09 -13.16 0.98
N LEU A 132 -12.71 -12.50 -0.11
CA LEU A 132 -11.84 -13.05 -1.12
C LEU A 132 -10.47 -13.43 -0.55
N THR A 133 -9.92 -12.57 0.32
CA THR A 133 -8.62 -12.82 0.98
C THR A 133 -8.70 -14.00 1.93
N VAL A 134 -9.78 -14.11 2.72
CA VAL A 134 -10.00 -15.25 3.65
C VAL A 134 -10.26 -16.54 2.89
N SER A 135 -10.96 -16.49 1.77
CA SER A 135 -11.23 -17.67 0.91
C SER A 135 -9.98 -18.18 0.19
N GLY A 136 -8.85 -17.48 0.30
CA GLY A 136 -7.59 -17.85 -0.33
C GLY A 136 -7.70 -17.85 -1.85
N ILE A 137 -7.58 -16.67 -2.44
CA ILE A 137 -7.35 -16.60 -3.89
C ILE A 137 -5.95 -17.11 -4.14
N THR A 138 -5.85 -18.39 -4.42
CA THR A 138 -4.63 -19.06 -4.90
C THR A 138 -4.59 -19.06 -6.41
#